data_de25429bbd6cd9d787eae3a50150a282
#
_entry.id   de25429bbd6cd9d787eae3a50150a282
#
_cell.length_a   1.000
_cell.length_b   1.000
_cell.length_c   1.000
_cell.angle_alpha   90.00
_cell.angle_beta   90.00
_cell.angle_gamma   90.00
#
_symmetry.space_group_name_H-M   'P 1'
#
loop_
_entity.id
_entity.type
_entity.pdbx_description
1 polymer ?
#
loop_
_entity_poly.entity_id
_entity_poly.type
_entity_poly.pdbx_seq_one_letter_code
_entity_poly.pdbx_strand_id
1 'polypeptide(L)'
;RGLGDVYKRQDYYNKYLQEVRHQKVVMIFDECHRSHFGDCHKNIVKFFSNLQIFGFTGTPIFVENAKQEHTTKEVFSDCLHRYLIKDAIADENVLGFLVEYYKGKDESGIDYMNEARMKEIARFILTNFNKSTVDGEFNALFAIQSVPMLLQYYKIFKELNPKIKIGTVFTYAANSSQDDEQTGMNQGYANDKVTADELQVIMNDYNNTFGTSFTTDNFSAYYDDINLRMKKKKKDMEPLDLLLVVGMFLTGFDAKKLNTLYVDKNLEYHGLLQAFSRTNRILNEKKRFGKIVCFRDLKNNVDAAIKLFSNNNPADTILREPFPVVKEKFNELS
;
A
#
# COMPACT_ATOMS: atom_id res chain seq x y z
N ARG A 1 -30.08 -8.93 11.69
CA ARG A 1 -29.69 -9.10 13.11
C ARG A 1 -30.12 -7.85 13.86
N GLY A 2 -30.99 -8.00 14.89
CA GLY A 2 -31.65 -6.85 15.54
C GLY A 2 -30.70 -6.12 16.50
N LEU A 3 -30.99 -4.83 16.74
CA LEU A 3 -30.32 -3.98 17.73
C LEU A 3 -30.13 -4.68 19.10
N GLY A 4 -31.05 -5.54 19.53
CA GLY A 4 -30.95 -6.30 20.77
C GLY A 4 -29.75 -7.27 20.86
N ASP A 5 -29.25 -7.80 19.74
CA ASP A 5 -28.07 -8.69 19.74
C ASP A 5 -26.76 -7.91 19.86
N VAL A 6 -26.74 -6.66 19.40
CA VAL A 6 -25.59 -5.76 19.55
C VAL A 6 -25.43 -5.35 21.01
N TYR A 7 -26.51 -4.94 21.67
CA TYR A 7 -26.50 -4.55 23.09
C TYR A 7 -26.12 -5.72 24.01
N LYS A 8 -26.63 -6.92 23.77
CA LYS A 8 -26.27 -8.13 24.56
C LYS A 8 -24.78 -8.46 24.44
N ARG A 9 -24.19 -8.30 23.25
CA ARG A 9 -22.74 -8.47 23.07
C ARG A 9 -21.95 -7.41 23.79
N GLN A 10 -22.38 -6.16 23.74
CA GLN A 10 -21.71 -5.04 24.39
C GLN A 10 -21.71 -5.21 25.92
N ASP A 11 -22.84 -5.62 26.50
CA ASP A 11 -22.95 -5.93 27.94
C ASP A 11 -22.06 -7.12 28.35
N TYR A 12 -22.00 -8.17 27.53
CA TYR A 12 -21.12 -9.31 27.77
C TYR A 12 -19.64 -8.88 27.77
N TYR A 13 -19.21 -8.12 26.76
CA TYR A 13 -17.83 -7.62 26.68
C TYR A 13 -17.50 -6.67 27.82
N ASN A 14 -18.43 -5.78 28.20
CA ASN A 14 -18.22 -4.86 29.31
C ASN A 14 -18.05 -5.61 30.64
N LYS A 15 -18.85 -6.64 30.90
CA LYS A 15 -18.71 -7.49 32.08
C LYS A 15 -17.38 -8.22 32.09
N TYR A 16 -16.98 -8.84 31.00
CA TYR A 16 -15.70 -9.55 30.87
C TYR A 16 -14.52 -8.59 31.08
N LEU A 17 -14.55 -7.40 30.49
CA LEU A 17 -13.50 -6.38 30.66
C LEU A 17 -13.37 -5.94 32.12
N GLN A 18 -14.48 -5.79 32.86
CA GLN A 18 -14.43 -5.46 34.28
C GLN A 18 -13.80 -6.58 35.13
N GLU A 19 -14.05 -7.85 34.79
CA GLU A 19 -13.44 -9.00 35.46
C GLU A 19 -11.92 -9.05 35.29
N VAL A 20 -11.39 -8.67 34.11
CA VAL A 20 -9.96 -8.66 33.82
C VAL A 20 -9.22 -7.36 34.18
N ARG A 21 -9.96 -6.32 34.58
CA ARG A 21 -9.42 -4.96 34.79
C ARG A 21 -8.22 -4.93 35.77
N HIS A 22 -8.24 -5.78 36.79
CA HIS A 22 -7.21 -5.82 37.83
C HIS A 22 -6.24 -6.98 37.68
N GLN A 23 -6.41 -7.79 36.65
CA GLN A 23 -5.48 -8.88 36.32
C GLN A 23 -4.24 -8.32 35.62
N LYS A 24 -3.18 -9.13 35.55
CA LYS A 24 -2.03 -8.81 34.71
C LYS A 24 -2.41 -8.97 33.25
N VAL A 25 -2.44 -7.83 32.53
CA VAL A 25 -2.79 -7.78 31.11
C VAL A 25 -1.54 -7.43 30.31
N VAL A 26 -1.27 -8.16 29.24
CA VAL A 26 -0.27 -7.85 28.24
C VAL A 26 -0.96 -7.57 26.93
N MET A 27 -0.78 -6.36 26.40
CA MET A 27 -1.30 -5.96 25.11
C MET A 27 -0.18 -5.85 24.09
N ILE A 28 -0.39 -6.47 22.94
CA ILE A 28 0.53 -6.44 21.80
C ILE A 28 -0.17 -5.72 20.66
N PHE A 29 0.41 -4.63 20.19
CA PHE A 29 -0.10 -3.84 19.09
C PHE A 29 0.78 -4.05 17.86
N ASP A 30 0.20 -4.61 16.80
CA ASP A 30 0.80 -4.63 15.48
C ASP A 30 0.49 -3.35 14.72
N GLU A 31 1.38 -2.92 13.82
CA GLU A 31 1.31 -1.64 13.10
C GLU A 31 1.06 -0.45 14.04
N CYS A 32 1.79 -0.42 15.16
CA CYS A 32 1.58 0.52 16.25
C CYS A 32 1.88 2.00 15.91
N HIS A 33 2.32 2.29 14.69
CA HIS A 33 2.49 3.63 14.15
C HIS A 33 1.16 4.28 13.70
N ARG A 34 0.04 3.55 13.65
CA ARG A 34 -1.24 4.12 13.22
C ARG A 34 -1.78 5.10 14.25
N SER A 35 -2.31 6.23 13.78
CA SER A 35 -2.66 7.42 14.56
C SER A 35 -3.74 7.27 15.62
N HIS A 36 -4.50 6.17 15.63
CA HIS A 36 -5.55 5.89 16.62
C HIS A 36 -5.06 5.70 18.05
N PHE A 37 -3.74 5.65 18.24
CA PHE A 37 -3.18 5.32 19.54
C PHE A 37 -3.32 6.43 20.59
N GLY A 38 -3.45 7.70 20.23
CA GLY A 38 -3.44 8.79 21.22
C GLY A 38 -4.53 8.68 22.29
N ASP A 39 -5.78 8.74 21.91
CA ASP A 39 -6.90 8.72 22.88
C ASP A 39 -7.32 7.30 23.26
N CYS A 40 -7.28 6.35 22.33
CA CYS A 40 -7.53 4.95 22.62
C CYS A 40 -6.49 4.40 23.59
N HIS A 41 -5.20 4.67 23.37
CA HIS A 41 -4.11 4.30 24.27
C HIS A 41 -4.32 4.87 25.67
N LYS A 42 -4.63 6.18 25.82
CA LYS A 42 -4.91 6.81 27.12
C LYS A 42 -6.07 6.14 27.84
N ASN A 43 -7.14 5.77 27.12
CA ASN A 43 -8.29 5.09 27.70
C ASN A 43 -7.94 3.66 28.17
N ILE A 44 -7.16 2.93 27.40
CA ILE A 44 -6.67 1.59 27.74
C ILE A 44 -5.80 1.65 29.01
N VAL A 45 -4.82 2.55 29.05
CA VAL A 45 -3.93 2.71 30.21
C VAL A 45 -4.70 3.12 31.47
N LYS A 46 -5.73 3.94 31.36
CA LYS A 46 -6.58 4.32 32.50
C LYS A 46 -7.49 3.18 32.97
N PHE A 47 -7.87 2.30 32.06
CA PHE A 47 -8.81 1.24 32.38
C PHE A 47 -8.15 0.09 33.14
N PHE A 48 -7.00 -0.41 32.69
CA PHE A 48 -6.31 -1.55 33.28
C PHE A 48 -5.29 -1.11 34.34
N SER A 49 -5.37 -1.69 35.55
CA SER A 49 -4.48 -1.32 36.67
C SER A 49 -3.10 -2.01 36.64
N ASN A 50 -2.95 -3.12 35.91
CA ASN A 50 -1.70 -3.87 35.78
C ASN A 50 -1.46 -4.26 34.31
N LEU A 51 -1.06 -3.25 33.52
CA LEU A 51 -0.94 -3.33 32.09
C LEU A 51 0.52 -3.27 31.62
N GLN A 52 0.90 -4.18 30.73
CA GLN A 52 2.12 -4.11 29.95
C GLN A 52 1.75 -3.96 28.46
N ILE A 53 2.40 -3.01 27.76
CA ILE A 53 2.11 -2.73 26.36
C ILE A 53 3.37 -2.92 25.54
N PHE A 54 3.25 -3.65 24.43
CA PHE A 54 4.29 -3.82 23.42
C PHE A 54 3.76 -3.39 22.06
N GLY A 55 4.52 -2.54 21.36
CA GLY A 55 4.22 -2.10 20.00
C GLY A 55 5.20 -2.69 19.00
N PHE A 56 4.67 -3.24 17.89
CA PHE A 56 5.46 -3.69 16.74
C PHE A 56 5.13 -2.82 15.53
N THR A 57 6.14 -2.38 14.81
CA THR A 57 5.97 -1.64 13.56
C THR A 57 7.22 -1.72 12.70
N GLY A 58 7.04 -1.87 11.39
CA GLY A 58 8.12 -1.73 10.40
C GLY A 58 8.48 -0.28 10.09
N THR A 59 7.62 0.70 10.47
CA THR A 59 7.77 2.13 10.15
C THR A 59 7.40 3.00 11.35
N PRO A 60 8.29 3.11 12.37
CA PRO A 60 8.03 3.94 13.54
C PRO A 60 7.78 5.42 13.19
N ILE A 61 7.00 6.10 14.03
CA ILE A 61 6.86 7.55 13.96
C ILE A 61 8.00 8.18 14.75
N PHE A 62 8.86 8.89 14.05
CA PHE A 62 9.93 9.73 14.61
C PHE A 62 9.50 11.19 14.63
N VAL A 63 10.29 12.07 15.22
CA VAL A 63 10.04 13.51 15.25
C VAL A 63 9.91 14.09 13.83
N GLU A 64 10.72 13.60 12.91
CA GLU A 64 10.79 14.08 11.52
C GLU A 64 9.54 13.77 10.70
N ASN A 65 8.77 12.73 11.05
CA ASN A 65 7.57 12.32 10.33
C ASN A 65 6.29 12.35 11.17
N ALA A 66 6.32 12.95 12.36
CA ALA A 66 5.22 12.94 13.32
C ALA A 66 4.00 13.82 12.93
N LYS A 67 4.12 14.77 12.00
CA LYS A 67 3.01 15.60 11.43
C LYS A 67 1.91 16.03 12.45
N GLN A 68 2.20 16.37 13.68
CA GLN A 68 1.29 16.67 14.81
C GLN A 68 0.84 15.44 15.62
N GLU A 69 1.36 14.27 15.37
CA GLU A 69 1.08 13.06 16.12
C GLU A 69 2.17 12.81 17.17
N HIS A 70 1.84 11.95 18.14
CA HIS A 70 2.85 11.48 19.09
C HIS A 70 3.85 10.55 18.39
N THR A 71 5.11 10.67 18.76
CA THR A 71 6.12 9.70 18.28
C THR A 71 5.87 8.31 18.87
N THR A 72 6.33 7.28 18.19
CA THR A 72 6.25 5.90 18.71
C THR A 72 6.92 5.79 20.09
N LYS A 73 8.01 6.54 20.33
CA LYS A 73 8.70 6.58 21.63
C LYS A 73 7.86 7.20 22.72
N GLU A 74 7.09 8.27 22.44
CA GLU A 74 6.20 8.89 23.43
C GLU A 74 5.07 7.96 23.88
N VAL A 75 4.61 7.06 22.98
CA VAL A 75 3.51 6.14 23.26
C VAL A 75 4.00 4.84 23.91
N PHE A 76 5.11 4.28 23.44
CA PHE A 76 5.61 2.95 23.84
C PHE A 76 6.89 2.99 24.66
N SER A 77 7.41 4.18 24.99
CA SER A 77 8.66 4.41 25.77
C SER A 77 9.89 3.91 25.02
N ASP A 78 10.55 2.85 25.49
CA ASP A 78 11.84 2.42 24.97
C ASP A 78 11.72 1.46 23.79
N CYS A 79 12.60 1.64 22.80
CA CYS A 79 12.75 0.71 21.70
C CYS A 79 13.58 -0.52 22.17
N LEU A 80 12.91 -1.66 22.32
CA LEU A 80 13.54 -2.89 22.81
C LEU A 80 14.38 -3.60 21.75
N HIS A 81 13.95 -3.53 20.49
CA HIS A 81 14.61 -4.16 19.35
C HIS A 81 14.37 -3.34 18.08
N ARG A 82 15.37 -3.30 17.21
CA ARG A 82 15.32 -2.61 15.93
C ARG A 82 15.85 -3.53 14.84
N TYR A 83 15.02 -3.80 13.84
CA TYR A 83 15.37 -4.53 12.63
C TYR A 83 14.89 -3.72 11.42
N LEU A 84 15.82 -3.09 10.75
CA LEU A 84 15.54 -2.12 9.69
C LEU A 84 15.47 -2.80 8.33
N ILE A 85 14.93 -2.09 7.33
CA ILE A 85 14.83 -2.63 5.96
C ILE A 85 16.20 -2.99 5.39
N LYS A 86 17.26 -2.23 5.73
CA LYS A 86 18.63 -2.53 5.32
C LYS A 86 19.12 -3.88 5.89
N ASP A 87 18.77 -4.17 7.14
CA ASP A 87 19.15 -5.41 7.81
C ASP A 87 18.39 -6.59 7.17
N ALA A 88 17.12 -6.40 6.88
CA ALA A 88 16.30 -7.40 6.19
C ALA A 88 16.78 -7.69 4.75
N ILE A 89 17.34 -6.71 4.05
CA ILE A 89 17.96 -6.90 2.73
C ILE A 89 19.31 -7.60 2.86
N ALA A 90 20.13 -7.22 3.85
CA ALA A 90 21.43 -7.85 4.11
C ALA A 90 21.29 -9.33 4.51
N ASP A 91 20.25 -9.65 5.29
CA ASP A 91 19.90 -11.02 5.68
C ASP A 91 19.14 -11.80 4.60
N GLU A 92 18.99 -11.22 3.40
CA GLU A 92 18.25 -11.81 2.27
C GLU A 92 16.79 -12.20 2.60
N ASN A 93 16.17 -11.51 3.57
CA ASN A 93 14.75 -11.72 3.91
C ASN A 93 13.80 -10.96 2.98
N VAL A 94 14.27 -9.88 2.36
CA VAL A 94 13.57 -9.09 1.35
C VAL A 94 14.54 -8.58 0.29
N LEU A 95 14.00 -8.16 -0.87
CA LEU A 95 14.80 -7.58 -1.95
C LEU A 95 14.97 -6.07 -1.78
N GLY A 96 16.01 -5.50 -2.39
CA GLY A 96 16.13 -4.05 -2.58
C GLY A 96 15.15 -3.53 -3.63
N PHE A 97 15.15 -2.21 -3.87
CA PHE A 97 14.29 -1.55 -4.85
C PHE A 97 15.07 -0.99 -6.03
N LEU A 98 14.49 -1.08 -7.22
CA LEU A 98 14.87 -0.31 -8.39
C LEU A 98 13.81 0.78 -8.59
N VAL A 99 14.18 2.05 -8.38
CA VAL A 99 13.26 3.19 -8.51
C VAL A 99 13.58 3.95 -9.80
N GLU A 100 12.60 4.03 -10.68
CA GLU A 100 12.65 4.79 -11.92
C GLU A 100 11.73 6.01 -11.81
N TYR A 101 12.21 7.19 -12.20
CA TYR A 101 11.44 8.42 -12.21
C TYR A 101 11.13 8.80 -13.64
N TYR A 102 9.84 8.82 -13.99
CA TYR A 102 9.36 9.28 -15.27
C TYR A 102 9.06 10.78 -15.18
N LYS A 103 9.99 11.60 -15.66
CA LYS A 103 9.82 13.06 -15.66
C LYS A 103 9.10 13.52 -16.91
N GLY A 104 7.96 14.20 -16.74
CA GLY A 104 7.39 15.06 -17.78
C GLY A 104 8.31 16.25 -18.08
N LYS A 105 8.02 16.99 -19.16
CA LYS A 105 8.92 18.06 -19.64
C LYS A 105 8.99 19.28 -18.72
N ASP A 106 8.02 19.51 -17.84
CA ASP A 106 8.00 20.59 -16.84
C ASP A 106 7.03 20.23 -15.70
N GLU A 107 7.45 20.36 -14.45
CA GLU A 107 6.62 19.98 -13.28
C GLU A 107 5.99 21.18 -12.57
N SER A 108 6.32 22.41 -12.95
CA SER A 108 5.70 23.59 -12.38
C SER A 108 4.27 23.79 -12.90
N GLY A 109 3.27 23.59 -12.02
CA GLY A 109 1.85 23.80 -12.38
C GLY A 109 1.17 22.62 -13.07
N ILE A 110 1.67 21.39 -12.89
CA ILE A 110 1.08 20.18 -13.48
C ILE A 110 -0.37 20.00 -13.04
N ASP A 111 -1.27 19.96 -13.98
CA ASP A 111 -2.60 19.39 -13.79
C ASP A 111 -2.50 17.84 -13.88
N TYR A 112 -2.51 17.19 -12.73
CA TYR A 112 -2.44 15.72 -12.62
C TYR A 112 -3.68 15.02 -13.20
N MET A 113 -4.81 15.71 -13.36
CA MET A 113 -6.03 15.22 -13.99
C MET A 113 -6.04 15.45 -15.51
N ASN A 114 -5.00 16.03 -16.09
CA ASN A 114 -4.89 16.23 -17.53
C ASN A 114 -4.96 14.89 -18.28
N GLU A 115 -5.95 14.74 -19.15
CA GLU A 115 -6.24 13.50 -19.86
C GLU A 115 -5.08 13.06 -20.78
N ALA A 116 -4.41 14.02 -21.44
CA ALA A 116 -3.28 13.70 -22.33
C ALA A 116 -2.11 13.11 -21.54
N ARG A 117 -1.79 13.67 -20.37
CA ARG A 117 -0.82 13.12 -19.42
C ARG A 117 -1.20 11.72 -18.97
N MET A 118 -2.44 11.52 -18.57
CA MET A 118 -2.93 10.23 -18.11
C MET A 118 -2.89 9.18 -19.22
N LYS A 119 -3.24 9.53 -20.45
CA LYS A 119 -3.11 8.65 -21.63
C LYS A 119 -1.64 8.30 -21.93
N GLU A 120 -0.72 9.24 -21.79
CA GLU A 120 0.71 8.98 -21.95
C GLU A 120 1.22 7.98 -20.90
N ILE A 121 0.86 8.16 -19.62
CA ILE A 121 1.21 7.24 -18.53
C ILE A 121 0.61 5.84 -18.79
N ALA A 122 -0.65 5.75 -19.15
CA ALA A 122 -1.29 4.47 -19.45
C ALA A 122 -0.60 3.74 -20.62
N ARG A 123 -0.25 4.45 -21.69
CA ARG A 123 0.54 3.88 -22.80
C ARG A 123 1.92 3.45 -22.37
N PHE A 124 2.61 4.25 -21.55
CA PHE A 124 3.91 3.87 -20.98
C PHE A 124 3.82 2.58 -20.19
N ILE A 125 2.82 2.46 -19.30
CA ILE A 125 2.59 1.25 -18.52
C ILE A 125 2.40 0.05 -19.45
N LEU A 126 1.50 0.13 -20.42
CA LEU A 126 1.19 -0.96 -21.34
C LEU A 126 2.39 -1.36 -22.20
N THR A 127 3.14 -0.40 -22.73
CA THR A 127 4.32 -0.65 -23.57
C THR A 127 5.44 -1.34 -22.78
N ASN A 128 5.61 -0.98 -21.51
CA ASN A 128 6.69 -1.50 -20.68
C ASN A 128 6.25 -2.64 -19.75
N PHE A 129 5.00 -3.08 -19.83
CA PHE A 129 4.42 -4.05 -18.90
C PHE A 129 5.20 -5.36 -18.86
N ASN A 130 5.42 -5.98 -20.02
CA ASN A 130 6.15 -7.26 -20.12
C ASN A 130 7.56 -7.14 -19.57
N LYS A 131 8.29 -6.08 -19.92
CA LYS A 131 9.64 -5.82 -19.38
C LYS A 131 9.62 -5.65 -17.86
N SER A 132 8.61 -4.97 -17.32
CA SER A 132 8.49 -4.69 -15.88
C SER A 132 8.07 -5.92 -15.08
N THR A 133 7.29 -6.82 -15.67
CA THR A 133 6.72 -8.00 -15.02
C THR A 133 7.37 -9.32 -15.44
N VAL A 134 8.50 -9.25 -16.15
CA VAL A 134 9.22 -10.42 -16.70
C VAL A 134 8.27 -11.30 -17.50
N ASP A 135 7.80 -10.76 -18.63
CA ASP A 135 6.87 -11.40 -19.57
C ASP A 135 5.59 -11.96 -18.91
N GLY A 136 5.05 -11.19 -17.93
CA GLY A 136 3.82 -11.54 -17.22
C GLY A 136 3.99 -12.65 -16.17
N GLU A 137 5.22 -13.05 -15.85
CA GLU A 137 5.44 -13.98 -14.72
C GLU A 137 5.01 -13.35 -13.38
N PHE A 138 5.19 -12.05 -13.26
CA PHE A 138 4.78 -11.25 -12.12
C PHE A 138 3.60 -10.36 -12.47
N ASN A 139 3.04 -9.71 -11.45
CA ASN A 139 1.98 -8.72 -11.62
C ASN A 139 2.40 -7.35 -11.07
N ALA A 140 1.54 -6.35 -11.30
CA ALA A 140 1.79 -4.98 -10.92
C ALA A 140 0.61 -4.36 -10.16
N LEU A 141 0.93 -3.36 -9.31
CA LEU A 141 -0.01 -2.40 -8.75
C LEU A 141 0.17 -1.03 -9.42
N PHE A 142 -0.92 -0.29 -9.56
CA PHE A 142 -0.89 1.12 -9.93
C PHE A 142 -1.55 1.94 -8.82
N ALA A 143 -0.74 2.62 -8.02
CA ALA A 143 -1.18 3.50 -6.95
C ALA A 143 -1.55 4.87 -7.51
N ILE A 144 -2.79 5.28 -7.32
CA ILE A 144 -3.40 6.48 -7.86
C ILE A 144 -3.87 7.39 -6.73
N GLN A 145 -3.80 8.71 -6.93
CA GLN A 145 -4.03 9.70 -5.87
C GLN A 145 -5.44 9.69 -5.31
N SER A 146 -6.46 9.62 -6.18
CA SER A 146 -7.86 9.76 -5.80
C SER A 146 -8.76 8.83 -6.62
N VAL A 147 -9.99 8.63 -6.15
CA VAL A 147 -10.98 7.80 -6.86
C VAL A 147 -11.39 8.40 -8.20
N PRO A 148 -11.68 9.72 -8.34
CA PRO A 148 -11.95 10.31 -9.64
C PRO A 148 -10.84 10.08 -10.65
N MET A 149 -9.58 10.23 -10.23
CA MET A 149 -8.41 9.97 -11.06
C MET A 149 -8.31 8.50 -11.45
N LEU A 150 -8.62 7.58 -10.54
CA LEU A 150 -8.64 6.15 -10.80
C LEU A 150 -9.71 5.79 -11.83
N LEU A 151 -10.92 6.33 -11.71
CA LEU A 151 -12.01 6.11 -12.66
C LEU A 151 -11.66 6.62 -14.07
N GLN A 152 -10.98 7.77 -14.16
CA GLN A 152 -10.50 8.28 -15.43
C GLN A 152 -9.41 7.40 -16.04
N TYR A 153 -8.43 6.94 -15.26
CA TYR A 153 -7.46 5.94 -15.71
C TYR A 153 -8.12 4.64 -16.17
N TYR A 154 -9.11 4.17 -15.43
CA TYR A 154 -9.85 2.96 -15.81
C TYR A 154 -10.51 3.11 -17.19
N LYS A 155 -11.18 4.25 -17.46
CA LYS A 155 -11.76 4.55 -18.77
C LYS A 155 -10.68 4.59 -19.88
N ILE A 156 -9.55 5.25 -19.62
CA ILE A 156 -8.41 5.30 -20.55
C ILE A 156 -7.86 3.90 -20.86
N PHE A 157 -7.68 3.06 -19.86
CA PHE A 157 -7.23 1.68 -20.08
C PHE A 157 -8.26 0.87 -20.89
N LYS A 158 -9.55 1.05 -20.67
CA LYS A 158 -10.61 0.42 -21.47
C LYS A 158 -10.57 0.87 -22.93
N GLU A 159 -10.38 2.18 -23.19
CA GLU A 159 -10.22 2.72 -24.56
C GLU A 159 -8.99 2.13 -25.26
N LEU A 160 -7.89 1.97 -24.56
CA LEU A 160 -6.66 1.39 -25.10
C LEU A 160 -6.75 -0.12 -25.35
N ASN A 161 -7.79 -0.77 -24.84
CA ASN A 161 -8.10 -2.20 -25.02
C ASN A 161 -6.88 -3.12 -24.85
N PRO A 162 -6.23 -3.15 -23.69
CA PRO A 162 -5.01 -3.89 -23.48
C PRO A 162 -5.26 -5.40 -23.46
N LYS A 163 -4.22 -6.17 -23.81
CA LYS A 163 -4.24 -7.64 -23.69
C LYS A 163 -4.12 -8.14 -22.25
N ILE A 164 -3.67 -7.26 -21.31
CA ILE A 164 -3.50 -7.61 -19.90
C ILE A 164 -4.83 -7.47 -19.14
N LYS A 165 -5.00 -8.29 -18.10
CA LYS A 165 -6.19 -8.28 -17.25
C LYS A 165 -6.03 -7.23 -16.16
N ILE A 166 -6.91 -6.25 -16.19
CA ILE A 166 -6.90 -5.11 -15.27
C ILE A 166 -8.05 -5.23 -14.28
N GLY A 167 -7.72 -5.14 -13.00
CA GLY A 167 -8.70 -4.99 -11.92
C GLY A 167 -8.61 -3.63 -11.25
N THR A 168 -9.63 -3.30 -10.49
CA THR A 168 -9.72 -2.02 -9.80
C THR A 168 -10.34 -2.20 -8.44
N VAL A 169 -9.74 -1.65 -7.40
CA VAL A 169 -10.33 -1.66 -6.07
C VAL A 169 -10.13 -0.32 -5.37
N PHE A 170 -11.20 0.18 -4.80
CA PHE A 170 -11.21 1.39 -3.98
C PHE A 170 -12.34 1.32 -2.95
N THR A 171 -12.25 2.12 -1.90
CA THR A 171 -13.30 2.25 -0.90
C THR A 171 -14.31 3.29 -1.36
N TYR A 172 -15.59 3.02 -1.22
CA TYR A 172 -16.67 4.00 -1.41
C TYR A 172 -17.39 4.24 -0.08
N ALA A 173 -18.19 5.30 0.01
CA ALA A 173 -18.75 5.81 1.28
C ALA A 173 -19.44 4.76 2.17
N ALA A 174 -20.06 3.74 1.58
CA ALA A 174 -20.70 2.65 2.33
C ALA A 174 -19.72 1.60 2.92
N ASN A 175 -18.48 1.55 2.40
CA ASN A 175 -17.45 0.58 2.80
C ASN A 175 -16.24 1.26 3.46
N SER A 176 -16.26 2.59 3.67
CA SER A 176 -15.18 3.30 4.35
C SER A 176 -15.16 2.89 5.83
N SER A 177 -14.08 2.25 6.26
CA SER A 177 -13.77 2.12 7.68
C SER A 177 -13.13 3.43 8.17
N GLN A 178 -13.34 3.81 9.42
CA GLN A 178 -12.68 4.96 10.03
C GLN A 178 -11.14 4.87 9.96
N ASP A 179 -10.60 3.66 9.82
CA ASP A 179 -9.16 3.40 9.69
C ASP A 179 -8.57 3.89 8.36
N ASP A 180 -9.35 3.91 7.29
CA ASP A 180 -8.88 4.34 5.96
C ASP A 180 -8.72 5.87 5.86
N GLU A 181 -9.47 6.63 6.64
CA GLU A 181 -9.42 8.11 6.64
C GLU A 181 -8.15 8.66 7.34
N GLN A 182 -7.60 7.92 8.30
CA GLN A 182 -6.54 8.42 9.17
C GLN A 182 -5.11 8.06 8.74
N THR A 183 -4.95 7.13 7.81
CA THR A 183 -3.59 6.73 7.35
C THR A 183 -2.93 7.75 6.42
N GLY A 184 -3.59 8.87 6.11
CA GLY A 184 -3.08 9.88 5.16
C GLY A 184 -2.94 9.36 3.72
N MET A 185 -3.17 8.06 3.49
CA MET A 185 -3.13 7.44 2.17
C MET A 185 -4.39 7.71 1.36
N ASN A 186 -5.46 8.13 2.03
CA ASN A 186 -6.79 8.38 1.46
C ASN A 186 -7.17 9.87 1.47
N GLN A 187 -6.22 10.80 1.54
CA GLN A 187 -6.54 12.22 1.37
C GLN A 187 -7.15 12.48 -0.01
N GLY A 188 -8.46 12.61 -0.07
CA GLY A 188 -9.24 12.83 -1.30
C GLY A 188 -10.67 12.33 -1.23
N TYR A 189 -11.03 11.54 -0.21
CA TYR A 189 -12.37 10.95 -0.13
C TYR A 189 -13.48 11.88 0.39
N ALA A 190 -13.15 12.93 1.12
CA ALA A 190 -14.14 13.74 1.84
C ALA A 190 -15.16 14.48 0.94
N ASN A 191 -14.87 14.63 -0.36
CA ASN A 191 -15.70 15.40 -1.29
C ASN A 191 -16.20 14.64 -2.53
N ASP A 192 -15.73 13.41 -2.79
CA ASP A 192 -16.04 12.72 -4.03
C ASP A 192 -17.09 11.61 -3.79
N LYS A 193 -18.35 11.90 -4.09
CA LYS A 193 -19.42 10.91 -4.14
C LYS A 193 -19.21 9.98 -5.32
N VAL A 194 -18.31 9.01 -5.17
CA VAL A 194 -18.31 7.87 -6.08
C VAL A 194 -19.54 7.05 -5.76
N THR A 195 -20.40 6.87 -6.73
CA THR A 195 -21.64 6.12 -6.55
C THR A 195 -21.36 4.62 -6.54
N ALA A 196 -22.17 3.87 -5.83
CA ALA A 196 -22.16 2.42 -5.91
C ALA A 196 -22.32 1.92 -7.36
N ASP A 197 -22.96 2.72 -8.20
CA ASP A 197 -23.19 2.43 -9.63
C ASP A 197 -21.89 2.41 -10.44
N GLU A 198 -20.97 3.35 -10.21
CA GLU A 198 -19.67 3.36 -10.89
C GLU A 198 -18.81 2.15 -10.52
N LEU A 199 -18.83 1.75 -9.24
CA LEU A 199 -18.17 0.53 -8.81
C LEU A 199 -18.83 -0.71 -9.42
N GLN A 200 -20.16 -0.75 -9.50
CA GLN A 200 -20.88 -1.87 -10.11
C GLN A 200 -20.54 -2.03 -11.60
N VAL A 201 -20.36 -0.93 -12.34
CA VAL A 201 -19.91 -1.00 -13.74
C VAL A 201 -18.52 -1.67 -13.84
N ILE A 202 -17.60 -1.29 -12.97
CA ILE A 202 -16.26 -1.89 -12.92
C ILE A 202 -16.34 -3.38 -12.55
N MET A 203 -17.18 -3.72 -11.56
CA MET A 203 -17.39 -5.12 -11.15
C MET A 203 -18.02 -5.96 -12.25
N ASN A 204 -18.92 -5.39 -13.06
CA ASN A 204 -19.49 -6.09 -14.21
C ASN A 204 -18.44 -6.40 -15.27
N ASP A 205 -17.53 -5.47 -15.56
CA ASP A 205 -16.40 -5.72 -16.46
C ASP A 205 -15.46 -6.82 -15.93
N TYR A 206 -15.20 -6.79 -14.63
CA TYR A 206 -14.43 -7.84 -13.96
C TYR A 206 -15.14 -9.20 -14.05
N ASN A 207 -16.44 -9.24 -13.77
CA ASN A 207 -17.26 -10.43 -13.87
C ASN A 207 -17.21 -11.04 -15.28
N ASN A 208 -17.32 -10.20 -16.31
CA ASN A 208 -17.20 -10.64 -17.70
C ASN A 208 -15.81 -11.21 -18.03
N THR A 209 -14.75 -10.61 -17.46
CA THR A 209 -13.38 -11.04 -17.68
C THR A 209 -13.06 -12.38 -17.03
N PHE A 210 -13.59 -12.62 -15.83
CA PHE A 210 -13.21 -13.75 -14.99
C PHE A 210 -14.33 -14.79 -14.79
N GLY A 211 -15.51 -14.60 -15.40
CA GLY A 211 -16.65 -15.51 -15.26
C GLY A 211 -17.23 -15.52 -13.83
N THR A 212 -17.25 -14.38 -13.17
CA THR A 212 -17.76 -14.21 -11.80
C THR A 212 -19.09 -13.44 -11.79
N SER A 213 -19.69 -13.23 -10.61
CA SER A 213 -20.98 -12.54 -10.48
C SER A 213 -21.04 -11.64 -9.24
N PHE A 214 -19.97 -10.84 -9.03
CA PHE A 214 -19.91 -9.91 -7.90
C PHE A 214 -20.81 -8.70 -8.09
N THR A 215 -21.34 -8.21 -6.98
CA THR A 215 -22.11 -6.98 -6.87
C THR A 215 -21.61 -6.14 -5.70
N THR A 216 -22.00 -4.88 -5.63
CA THR A 216 -21.64 -3.99 -4.52
C THR A 216 -22.10 -4.53 -3.16
N ASP A 217 -23.18 -5.34 -3.11
CA ASP A 217 -23.66 -5.97 -1.89
C ASP A 217 -22.70 -7.05 -1.34
N ASN A 218 -21.89 -7.65 -2.21
CA ASN A 218 -20.90 -8.66 -1.83
C ASN A 218 -19.46 -8.21 -2.09
N PHE A 219 -19.17 -6.93 -1.89
CA PHE A 219 -17.87 -6.32 -2.11
C PHE A 219 -16.71 -7.09 -1.43
N SER A 220 -16.92 -7.64 -0.23
CA SER A 220 -15.91 -8.43 0.45
C SER A 220 -15.49 -9.66 -0.38
N ALA A 221 -16.42 -10.35 -1.01
CA ALA A 221 -16.11 -11.50 -1.88
C ALA A 221 -15.34 -11.07 -3.14
N TYR A 222 -15.69 -9.92 -3.73
CA TYR A 222 -14.94 -9.32 -4.83
C TYR A 222 -13.49 -8.99 -4.42
N TYR A 223 -13.31 -8.36 -3.27
CA TYR A 223 -11.99 -8.04 -2.71
C TYR A 223 -11.15 -9.30 -2.47
N ASP A 224 -11.77 -10.34 -1.92
CA ASP A 224 -11.09 -11.62 -1.66
C ASP A 224 -10.67 -12.32 -2.96
N ASP A 225 -11.51 -12.28 -4.01
CA ASP A 225 -11.18 -12.84 -5.33
C ASP A 225 -9.99 -12.11 -5.98
N ILE A 226 -9.99 -10.76 -5.95
CA ILE A 226 -8.84 -9.96 -6.39
C ILE A 226 -7.57 -10.35 -5.63
N ASN A 227 -7.66 -10.46 -4.31
CA ASN A 227 -6.54 -10.85 -3.46
C ASN A 227 -5.97 -12.23 -3.85
N LEU A 228 -6.82 -13.21 -4.12
CA LEU A 228 -6.41 -14.54 -4.56
C LEU A 228 -5.74 -14.52 -5.95
N ARG A 229 -6.28 -13.75 -6.91
CA ARG A 229 -5.71 -13.60 -8.26
C ARG A 229 -4.38 -12.87 -8.26
N MET A 230 -4.25 -11.83 -7.47
CA MET A 230 -2.97 -11.11 -7.28
C MET A 230 -1.90 -12.02 -6.65
N LYS A 231 -2.28 -12.94 -5.78
CA LYS A 231 -1.36 -13.91 -5.18
C LYS A 231 -1.08 -15.11 -6.09
N LYS A 232 -1.85 -15.30 -7.18
CA LYS A 232 -1.79 -16.47 -8.07
C LYS A 232 -1.76 -17.79 -7.28
N LYS A 233 -2.59 -17.90 -6.24
CA LYS A 233 -2.55 -19.03 -5.28
C LYS A 233 -3.17 -20.32 -5.80
N LYS A 234 -4.13 -20.22 -6.73
CA LYS A 234 -4.82 -21.40 -7.28
C LYS A 234 -4.32 -21.67 -8.69
N LYS A 235 -3.96 -22.92 -8.97
CA LYS A 235 -3.40 -23.34 -10.25
C LYS A 235 -4.35 -23.11 -11.44
N ASP A 236 -5.66 -23.25 -11.19
CA ASP A 236 -6.72 -23.14 -12.21
C ASP A 236 -7.38 -21.74 -12.24
N MET A 237 -6.89 -20.80 -11.44
CA MET A 237 -7.42 -19.44 -11.40
C MET A 237 -6.61 -18.53 -12.29
N GLU A 238 -7.26 -17.89 -13.26
CA GLU A 238 -6.62 -16.87 -14.09
C GLU A 238 -6.08 -15.73 -13.24
N PRO A 239 -4.82 -15.33 -13.42
CA PRO A 239 -4.22 -14.26 -12.64
C PRO A 239 -4.77 -12.89 -13.04
N LEU A 240 -4.65 -11.92 -12.16
CA LEU A 240 -4.80 -10.51 -12.43
C LEU A 240 -3.41 -9.92 -12.70
N ASP A 241 -3.27 -9.18 -13.81
CA ASP A 241 -1.97 -8.67 -14.24
C ASP A 241 -1.66 -7.28 -13.64
N LEU A 242 -2.61 -6.36 -13.70
CA LEU A 242 -2.50 -5.00 -13.18
C LEU A 242 -3.70 -4.67 -12.28
N LEU A 243 -3.44 -4.22 -11.07
CA LEU A 243 -4.47 -3.75 -10.15
C LEU A 243 -4.34 -2.25 -9.89
N LEU A 244 -5.38 -1.48 -10.23
CA LEU A 244 -5.50 -0.06 -9.95
C LEU A 244 -6.05 0.15 -8.54
N VAL A 245 -5.36 0.96 -7.71
CA VAL A 245 -5.72 1.18 -6.31
C VAL A 245 -5.55 2.63 -5.90
N VAL A 246 -6.35 3.09 -4.95
CA VAL A 246 -6.15 4.41 -4.32
C VAL A 246 -5.37 4.28 -3.02
N GLY A 247 -5.82 3.48 -2.08
CA GLY A 247 -5.17 3.26 -0.77
C GLY A 247 -5.05 1.79 -0.42
N MET A 248 -6.11 1.04 -0.70
CA MET A 248 -6.17 -0.40 -0.44
C MET A 248 -5.00 -1.14 -1.13
N PHE A 249 -4.53 -2.24 -0.56
CA PHE A 249 -3.38 -3.02 -1.03
C PHE A 249 -2.00 -2.35 -0.91
N LEU A 250 -1.91 -1.06 -0.59
CA LEU A 250 -0.62 -0.40 -0.34
C LEU A 250 -0.08 -0.72 1.06
N THR A 251 -0.96 -1.09 2.01
CA THR A 251 -0.61 -1.57 3.35
C THR A 251 -1.19 -2.94 3.61
N GLY A 252 -0.55 -3.75 4.45
CA GLY A 252 -1.07 -5.05 4.88
C GLY A 252 -1.19 -6.14 3.82
N PHE A 253 -0.92 -5.84 2.54
CA PHE A 253 -1.02 -6.80 1.45
C PHE A 253 0.29 -7.56 1.23
N ASP A 254 0.22 -8.89 1.23
CA ASP A 254 1.36 -9.76 0.97
C ASP A 254 1.11 -10.65 -0.26
N ALA A 255 1.82 -10.34 -1.35
CA ALA A 255 1.79 -11.11 -2.58
C ALA A 255 3.20 -11.24 -3.16
N LYS A 256 3.78 -12.44 -3.08
CA LYS A 256 5.13 -12.71 -3.62
C LYS A 256 5.24 -12.47 -5.13
N LYS A 257 4.12 -12.64 -5.86
CA LYS A 257 4.03 -12.40 -7.30
C LYS A 257 4.01 -10.91 -7.69
N LEU A 258 3.72 -10.02 -6.73
CA LEU A 258 3.77 -8.58 -6.98
C LEU A 258 5.22 -8.12 -7.08
N ASN A 259 5.62 -7.65 -8.25
CA ASN A 259 6.97 -7.20 -8.56
C ASN A 259 7.06 -5.70 -8.84
N THR A 260 6.04 -5.12 -9.46
CA THR A 260 6.07 -3.75 -9.97
C THR A 260 5.01 -2.89 -9.31
N LEU A 261 5.41 -1.69 -8.88
CA LEU A 261 4.51 -0.64 -8.41
C LEU A 261 4.68 0.59 -9.30
N TYR A 262 3.63 0.96 -9.99
CA TYR A 262 3.47 2.25 -10.66
C TYR A 262 2.87 3.25 -9.69
N VAL A 263 3.37 4.48 -9.64
CA VAL A 263 2.97 5.48 -8.65
C VAL A 263 2.62 6.80 -9.32
N ASP A 264 1.33 7.16 -9.34
CA ASP A 264 0.83 8.50 -9.61
C ASP A 264 0.06 9.04 -8.40
N LYS A 265 0.77 9.02 -7.27
CA LYS A 265 0.28 9.40 -5.95
C LYS A 265 1.40 10.06 -5.15
N ASN A 266 1.07 11.08 -4.38
CA ASN A 266 2.01 11.64 -3.43
C ASN A 266 2.14 10.69 -2.24
N LEU A 267 3.34 10.15 -2.07
CA LEU A 267 3.70 9.26 -0.98
C LEU A 267 4.89 9.86 -0.21
N GLU A 268 4.83 9.75 1.09
CA GLU A 268 5.87 10.28 1.99
C GLU A 268 6.19 9.26 3.08
N TYR A 269 7.41 9.29 3.60
CA TYR A 269 7.88 8.55 4.77
C TYR A 269 7.36 7.10 4.87
N HIS A 270 6.61 6.79 5.93
CA HIS A 270 6.09 5.45 6.20
C HIS A 270 5.17 4.95 5.08
N GLY A 271 4.26 5.79 4.57
CA GLY A 271 3.36 5.41 3.48
C GLY A 271 4.09 5.05 2.20
N LEU A 272 5.18 5.77 1.88
CA LEU A 272 6.04 5.48 0.74
C LEU A 272 6.76 4.13 0.92
N LEU A 273 7.43 3.93 2.05
CA LEU A 273 8.17 2.70 2.29
C LEU A 273 7.26 1.47 2.36
N GLN A 274 6.08 1.61 2.97
CA GLN A 274 5.08 0.53 3.03
C GLN A 274 4.57 0.14 1.64
N ALA A 275 4.27 1.11 0.77
CA ALA A 275 3.85 0.86 -0.60
C ALA A 275 4.96 0.15 -1.41
N PHE A 276 6.20 0.63 -1.31
CA PHE A 276 7.36 0.02 -1.98
C PHE A 276 7.58 -1.42 -1.50
N SER A 277 7.45 -1.67 -0.19
CA SER A 277 7.65 -2.99 0.43
C SER A 277 6.60 -4.03 0.03
N ARG A 278 5.57 -3.65 -0.75
CA ARG A 278 4.67 -4.63 -1.38
C ARG A 278 5.36 -5.41 -2.50
N THR A 279 6.39 -4.82 -3.13
CA THR A 279 7.05 -5.39 -4.32
C THR A 279 8.29 -6.22 -4.01
N ASN A 280 8.87 -6.11 -2.81
CA ASN A 280 10.20 -6.64 -2.50
C ASN A 280 10.22 -8.03 -1.85
N ARG A 281 9.11 -8.75 -1.83
CA ARG A 281 9.05 -10.13 -1.31
C ARG A 281 9.81 -11.09 -2.21
N ILE A 282 10.66 -11.92 -1.62
CA ILE A 282 11.43 -12.95 -2.34
C ILE A 282 10.49 -14.04 -2.85
N LEU A 283 10.71 -14.47 -4.08
CA LEU A 283 9.96 -15.58 -4.69
C LEU A 283 10.88 -16.59 -5.40
N ASN A 284 11.65 -16.13 -6.37
CA ASN A 284 12.57 -16.92 -7.17
C ASN A 284 13.72 -16.05 -7.74
N GLU A 285 14.68 -16.64 -8.43
CA GLU A 285 15.85 -15.96 -8.98
C GLU A 285 15.52 -14.90 -10.05
N LYS A 286 14.36 -15.01 -10.71
CA LYS A 286 13.93 -14.02 -11.71
C LYS A 286 13.49 -12.71 -11.08
N LYS A 287 13.02 -12.75 -9.83
CA LYS A 287 12.62 -11.57 -9.05
C LYS A 287 13.83 -11.02 -8.27
N ARG A 288 14.59 -10.14 -8.90
CA ARG A 288 15.85 -9.62 -8.35
C ARG A 288 15.69 -8.39 -7.45
N PHE A 289 14.60 -7.64 -7.63
CA PHE A 289 14.28 -6.40 -6.88
C PHE A 289 12.79 -6.09 -6.98
N GLY A 290 12.29 -5.24 -6.08
CA GLY A 290 11.01 -4.58 -6.25
C GLY A 290 11.16 -3.41 -7.22
N LYS A 291 10.40 -3.41 -8.31
CA LYS A 291 10.44 -2.33 -9.31
C LYS A 291 9.41 -1.26 -8.98
N ILE A 292 9.86 -0.01 -8.91
CA ILE A 292 9.03 1.16 -8.64
C ILE A 292 9.16 2.14 -9.81
N VAL A 293 8.05 2.60 -10.35
CA VAL A 293 8.03 3.63 -11.41
C VAL A 293 7.17 4.80 -10.94
N CYS A 294 7.81 5.94 -10.71
CA CYS A 294 7.17 7.15 -10.20
C CYS A 294 6.82 8.10 -11.35
N PHE A 295 5.54 8.48 -11.46
CA PHE A 295 5.04 9.49 -12.41
C PHE A 295 4.85 10.86 -11.77
N ARG A 296 5.33 11.04 -10.53
CA ARG A 296 5.43 12.30 -9.80
C ARG A 296 6.85 12.50 -9.32
N ASP A 297 7.22 13.75 -9.02
CA ASP A 297 8.52 14.03 -8.41
C ASP A 297 8.55 13.58 -6.95
N LEU A 298 8.89 12.31 -6.77
CA LEU A 298 9.03 11.68 -5.46
C LEU A 298 10.48 11.48 -5.04
N LYS A 299 11.46 11.98 -5.83
CA LYS A 299 12.87 11.69 -5.51
C LYS A 299 13.26 12.14 -4.11
N ASN A 300 12.94 13.37 -3.74
CA ASN A 300 13.25 13.90 -2.41
C ASN A 300 12.52 13.13 -1.30
N ASN A 301 11.28 12.70 -1.54
CA ASN A 301 10.50 11.91 -0.58
C ASN A 301 11.09 10.51 -0.40
N VAL A 302 11.56 9.89 -1.49
CA VAL A 302 12.25 8.59 -1.47
C VAL A 302 13.55 8.70 -0.68
N ASP A 303 14.39 9.69 -0.99
CA ASP A 303 15.66 9.92 -0.32
C ASP A 303 15.45 10.18 1.20
N ALA A 304 14.47 11.00 1.56
CA ALA A 304 14.11 11.27 2.96
C ALA A 304 13.61 10.03 3.70
N ALA A 305 12.71 9.25 3.08
CA ALA A 305 12.19 8.03 3.68
C ALA A 305 13.30 6.99 3.88
N ILE A 306 14.16 6.77 2.88
CA ILE A 306 15.27 5.83 3.01
C ILE A 306 16.23 6.27 4.10
N LYS A 307 16.63 7.55 4.13
CA LYS A 307 17.49 8.09 5.17
C LYS A 307 16.92 7.85 6.57
N LEU A 308 15.61 8.12 6.77
CA LEU A 308 14.94 7.99 8.06
C LEU A 308 14.89 6.53 8.52
N PHE A 309 14.51 5.60 7.63
CA PHE A 309 14.32 4.19 7.98
C PHE A 309 15.56 3.29 7.76
N SER A 310 16.71 3.87 7.35
CA SER A 310 18.00 3.19 7.27
C SER A 310 19.00 3.60 8.36
N ASN A 311 18.59 4.45 9.30
CA ASN A 311 19.45 5.00 10.34
C ASN A 311 20.66 5.77 9.79
N ASN A 312 20.41 6.65 8.79
CA ASN A 312 21.41 7.50 8.11
C ASN A 312 22.52 6.74 7.35
N ASN A 313 22.37 5.43 7.12
CA ASN A 313 23.31 4.69 6.26
C ASN A 313 23.04 4.94 4.76
N PRO A 314 24.05 4.75 3.90
CA PRO A 314 23.92 5.03 2.47
C PRO A 314 22.74 4.30 1.82
N ALA A 315 22.08 4.99 0.90
CA ALA A 315 20.96 4.44 0.10
C ALA A 315 21.35 3.22 -0.75
N ASP A 316 22.62 3.03 -1.01
CA ASP A 316 23.18 2.02 -1.93
C ASP A 316 22.84 0.57 -1.57
N THR A 317 22.53 0.29 -0.30
CA THR A 317 22.09 -1.05 0.11
C THR A 317 20.61 -1.30 -0.20
N ILE A 318 19.79 -0.24 -0.16
CA ILE A 318 18.32 -0.33 -0.30
C ILE A 318 17.90 -0.11 -1.75
N LEU A 319 18.52 0.88 -2.42
CA LEU A 319 18.27 1.19 -3.82
C LEU A 319 19.28 0.49 -4.73
N ARG A 320 18.76 -0.16 -5.76
CA ARG A 320 19.57 -0.70 -6.86
C ARG A 320 19.77 0.36 -7.93
N GLU A 321 20.97 0.50 -8.41
CA GLU A 321 21.27 1.40 -9.52
C GLU A 321 20.67 0.86 -10.83
N PRO A 322 20.11 1.72 -11.69
CA PRO A 322 19.68 1.34 -13.04
C PRO A 322 20.85 0.79 -13.86
N PHE A 323 20.59 -0.22 -14.69
CA PHE A 323 21.61 -0.88 -15.50
C PHE A 323 22.49 0.07 -16.34
N PRO A 324 21.97 1.15 -16.95
CA PRO A 324 22.82 2.11 -17.68
C PRO A 324 23.92 2.73 -16.80
N VAL A 325 23.57 3.09 -15.55
CA VAL A 325 24.52 3.67 -14.58
C VAL A 325 25.56 2.64 -14.15
N VAL A 326 25.14 1.40 -13.89
CA VAL A 326 26.08 0.31 -13.55
C VAL A 326 27.02 0.02 -14.72
N LYS A 327 26.51 0.03 -15.95
CA LYS A 327 27.31 -0.17 -17.18
C LYS A 327 28.33 0.96 -17.38
N GLU A 328 27.93 2.20 -17.13
CA GLU A 328 28.82 3.36 -17.23
C GLU A 328 29.96 3.26 -16.22
N LYS A 329 29.66 3.00 -14.94
CA LYS A 329 30.67 2.77 -13.89
C LYS A 329 31.60 1.58 -14.20
N PHE A 330 31.06 0.51 -14.79
CA PHE A 330 31.90 -0.62 -15.20
C PHE A 330 32.88 -0.28 -16.32
N ASN A 331 32.42 0.52 -17.30
CA ASN A 331 33.28 0.96 -18.41
C ASN A 331 34.34 1.99 -17.95
N GLU A 332 34.10 2.72 -16.86
CA GLU A 332 35.09 3.64 -16.28
C GLU A 332 36.17 2.89 -15.47
N LEU A 333 35.92 1.67 -15.03
CA LEU A 333 36.83 0.82 -14.25
C LEU A 333 37.64 -0.16 -15.13
N SER A 334 37.30 -0.29 -16.40
CA SER A 334 37.94 -1.15 -17.39
C SER A 334 38.79 -0.35 -18.38
#